data_d85dafbc24f0ac8f7144f70c6a40ae84
#
_entry.id   d85dafbc24f0ac8f7144f70c6a40ae84
#
_cell.length_a   1.000
_cell.length_b   1.000
_cell.length_c   1.000
_cell.angle_alpha   90.00
_cell.angle_beta   90.00
_cell.angle_gamma   90.00
#
_symmetry.space_group_name_H-M   'P 1'
#
loop_
_entity.id
_entity.type
_entity.pdbx_description
1 polymer ?
#
loop_
_entity_poly.entity_id
_entity_poly.type
_entity_poly.pdbx_seq_one_letter_code
_entity_poly.pdbx_strand_id
1 'polypeptide(L)'
;MSRAALAFLLCCVLPAGTGSGALAADKPSLRILVVENAPPMSFRDETGHLTGFSVEIARAICSEMRVSCVFDAVKQGELLPLMSQGKADIAAAGLLETPERRSRILFAGPYYRSISLWVARAGVSPGQAGVRVAVVGGSAQEAYGQKQGWPTVAVATHGELAAPLISGEAQAVLVPMITAINLQKNRAFRQLDLVTTVFQAPELSGDASFGISPYRPELQKEINAALVRIKRNGTYDRINSRFLPFRVS
;
A
#
# COMPACT_ATOMS: atom_id res chain seq x y z
N MET A 1 -94.90 -7.79 -25.67
CA MET A 1 -94.24 -8.73 -24.77
C MET A 1 -92.75 -8.69 -25.13
N SER A 2 -91.96 -7.86 -24.44
CA SER A 2 -90.58 -7.69 -24.79
C SER A 2 -89.73 -7.71 -23.48
N ARG A 3 -88.86 -8.71 -23.34
CA ARG A 3 -87.93 -8.87 -22.19
C ARG A 3 -86.69 -8.18 -22.46
N ALA A 4 -86.36 -7.13 -21.65
CA ALA A 4 -85.10 -6.47 -21.60
C ALA A 4 -84.08 -7.27 -20.78
N ALA A 5 -82.97 -7.64 -21.38
CA ALA A 5 -81.87 -8.28 -20.69
C ALA A 5 -80.87 -7.14 -20.20
N LEU A 6 -80.69 -7.12 -18.92
CA LEU A 6 -79.74 -6.20 -18.23
C LEU A 6 -78.36 -6.86 -18.21
N ALA A 7 -77.38 -6.31 -18.96
CA ALA A 7 -75.99 -6.77 -18.93
C ALA A 7 -75.23 -6.03 -17.78
N PHE A 8 -74.78 -6.82 -16.80
CA PHE A 8 -73.89 -6.34 -15.75
C PHE A 8 -72.45 -6.29 -16.27
N LEU A 9 -71.90 -5.11 -16.38
CA LEU A 9 -70.47 -4.91 -16.67
C LEU A 9 -69.67 -5.04 -15.36
N LEU A 10 -68.91 -6.11 -15.25
CA LEU A 10 -68.01 -6.35 -14.11
C LEU A 10 -66.70 -5.64 -14.40
N CYS A 11 -66.46 -4.51 -13.73
CA CYS A 11 -65.22 -3.72 -13.84
C CYS A 11 -64.17 -4.38 -12.95
N CYS A 12 -63.19 -5.15 -13.53
CA CYS A 12 -62.04 -5.67 -12.81
C CYS A 12 -61.03 -4.53 -12.58
N VAL A 13 -60.96 -4.02 -11.36
CA VAL A 13 -59.91 -3.12 -10.89
C VAL A 13 -58.69 -3.95 -10.55
N LEU A 14 -57.65 -3.93 -11.38
CA LEU A 14 -56.34 -4.49 -11.09
C LEU A 14 -55.60 -3.55 -10.10
N PRO A 15 -55.07 -4.04 -8.97
CA PRO A 15 -54.23 -3.23 -8.11
C PRO A 15 -52.88 -3.02 -8.84
N ALA A 16 -52.54 -1.75 -9.09
CA ALA A 16 -51.19 -1.34 -9.52
C ALA A 16 -50.23 -1.60 -8.38
N GLY A 17 -49.45 -2.66 -8.50
CA GLY A 17 -48.34 -2.97 -7.59
C GLY A 17 -47.24 -1.90 -7.74
N THR A 18 -47.18 -0.97 -6.78
CA THR A 18 -46.04 -0.08 -6.64
C THR A 18 -44.84 -0.91 -6.19
N GLY A 19 -44.04 -1.40 -7.18
CA GLY A 19 -42.72 -1.97 -6.92
C GLY A 19 -41.84 -0.89 -6.37
N SER A 20 -41.69 -0.81 -5.03
CA SER A 20 -40.61 -0.07 -4.40
C SER A 20 -39.29 -0.71 -4.82
N GLY A 21 -38.69 -0.22 -5.92
CA GLY A 21 -37.30 -0.46 -6.23
C GLY A 21 -36.47 0.09 -5.06
N ALA A 22 -36.00 -0.77 -4.18
CA ALA A 22 -34.99 -0.41 -3.21
C ALA A 22 -33.77 0.03 -4.03
N LEU A 23 -33.53 1.33 -4.09
CA LEU A 23 -32.25 1.89 -4.53
C LEU A 23 -31.21 1.24 -3.63
N ALA A 24 -30.40 0.33 -4.20
CA ALA A 24 -29.23 -0.17 -3.51
C ALA A 24 -28.39 1.08 -3.18
N ALA A 25 -28.35 1.45 -1.89
CA ALA A 25 -27.53 2.54 -1.41
C ALA A 25 -26.11 2.23 -1.85
N ASP A 26 -25.57 3.07 -2.71
CA ASP A 26 -24.21 2.94 -3.22
C ASP A 26 -23.27 2.89 -2.01
N LYS A 27 -22.59 1.74 -1.81
CA LYS A 27 -21.72 1.58 -0.65
C LYS A 27 -20.66 2.66 -0.75
N PRO A 28 -20.37 3.38 0.35
CA PRO A 28 -19.32 4.39 0.34
C PRO A 28 -18.02 3.75 -0.21
N SER A 29 -17.47 4.38 -1.23
CA SER A 29 -16.25 3.90 -1.90
C SER A 29 -15.07 4.69 -1.41
N LEU A 30 -14.00 3.99 -0.95
CA LEU A 30 -12.73 4.59 -0.54
C LEU A 30 -11.70 4.44 -1.66
N ARG A 31 -10.98 5.50 -1.95
CA ARG A 31 -9.86 5.50 -2.88
C ARG A 31 -8.56 5.23 -2.14
N ILE A 32 -7.88 4.14 -2.51
CA ILE A 32 -6.68 3.66 -1.84
C ILE A 32 -5.49 3.73 -2.79
N LEU A 33 -4.44 4.44 -2.40
CA LEU A 33 -3.17 4.44 -3.11
C LEU A 33 -2.28 3.32 -2.59
N VAL A 34 -1.63 2.64 -3.52
CA VAL A 34 -0.55 1.68 -3.26
C VAL A 34 0.65 2.03 -4.12
N VAL A 35 1.84 1.59 -3.71
CA VAL A 35 3.05 1.82 -4.50
C VAL A 35 3.08 0.88 -5.69
N GLU A 36 3.35 1.42 -6.88
CA GLU A 36 3.54 0.64 -8.10
C GLU A 36 4.80 -0.24 -8.00
N ASN A 37 4.71 -1.48 -8.48
CA ASN A 37 5.84 -2.41 -8.60
C ASN A 37 6.77 -2.44 -7.37
N ALA A 38 6.16 -2.67 -6.20
CA ALA A 38 6.84 -2.79 -4.90
C ALA A 38 6.65 -4.18 -4.26
N PRO A 39 7.06 -5.28 -4.94
CA PRO A 39 6.89 -6.62 -4.38
C PRO A 39 7.76 -6.80 -3.11
N PRO A 40 7.23 -7.56 -2.13
CA PRO A 40 5.97 -8.30 -2.06
C PRO A 40 4.82 -7.47 -1.48
N MET A 41 4.97 -6.14 -1.30
CA MET A 41 4.00 -5.27 -0.63
C MET A 41 2.83 -4.89 -1.52
N SER A 42 3.12 -4.48 -2.76
CA SER A 42 2.12 -4.16 -3.79
C SER A 42 2.71 -4.37 -5.18
N PHE A 43 2.10 -5.20 -5.98
CA PHE A 43 2.55 -5.56 -7.33
C PHE A 43 1.40 -6.17 -8.13
N ARG A 44 1.59 -6.31 -9.44
CA ARG A 44 0.67 -7.08 -10.28
C ARG A 44 1.19 -8.51 -10.43
N ASP A 45 0.29 -9.47 -10.22
CA ASP A 45 0.59 -10.87 -10.47
C ASP A 45 0.63 -11.20 -11.98
N GLU A 46 0.89 -12.47 -12.32
CA GLU A 46 0.99 -12.94 -13.71
C GLU A 46 -0.30 -12.73 -14.53
N THR A 47 -1.45 -12.58 -13.88
CA THR A 47 -2.74 -12.29 -14.50
C THR A 47 -3.04 -10.79 -14.60
N GLY A 48 -2.13 -9.93 -14.08
CA GLY A 48 -2.27 -8.48 -14.06
C GLY A 48 -3.08 -7.95 -12.87
N HIS A 49 -3.54 -8.82 -11.96
CA HIS A 49 -4.27 -8.39 -10.76
C HIS A 49 -3.32 -7.73 -9.76
N LEU A 50 -3.75 -6.60 -9.22
CA LEU A 50 -3.04 -5.91 -8.16
C LEU A 50 -3.15 -6.72 -6.86
N THR A 51 -2.03 -7.09 -6.27
CA THR A 51 -1.93 -7.92 -5.07
C THR A 51 -0.69 -7.54 -4.25
N GLY A 52 -0.45 -8.22 -3.14
CA GLY A 52 0.67 -7.99 -2.24
C GLY A 52 0.22 -7.78 -0.80
N PHE A 53 1.16 -7.83 0.12
CA PHE A 53 0.85 -7.77 1.56
C PHE A 53 0.02 -6.53 1.93
N SER A 54 0.46 -5.32 1.56
CA SER A 54 -0.27 -4.08 1.87
C SER A 54 -1.62 -4.01 1.18
N VAL A 55 -1.72 -4.48 -0.07
CA VAL A 55 -2.97 -4.52 -0.83
C VAL A 55 -4.00 -5.42 -0.15
N GLU A 56 -3.60 -6.64 0.23
CA GLU A 56 -4.53 -7.60 0.84
C GLU A 56 -4.91 -7.22 2.28
N ILE A 57 -4.01 -6.60 3.05
CA ILE A 57 -4.37 -6.02 4.36
C ILE A 57 -5.39 -4.90 4.18
N ALA A 58 -5.19 -3.99 3.22
CA ALA A 58 -6.15 -2.93 2.93
C ALA A 58 -7.51 -3.48 2.48
N ARG A 59 -7.55 -4.52 1.61
CA ARG A 59 -8.79 -5.20 1.22
C ARG A 59 -9.52 -5.82 2.42
N ALA A 60 -8.79 -6.46 3.32
CA ALA A 60 -9.36 -7.03 4.53
C ALA A 60 -9.95 -5.95 5.45
N ILE A 61 -9.29 -4.79 5.58
CA ILE A 61 -9.80 -3.63 6.31
C ILE A 61 -11.10 -3.11 5.67
N CYS A 62 -11.13 -2.93 4.34
CA CYS A 62 -12.34 -2.51 3.62
C CYS A 62 -13.52 -3.47 3.85
N SER A 63 -13.24 -4.78 3.82
CA SER A 63 -14.25 -5.81 4.10
C SER A 63 -14.81 -5.70 5.53
N GLU A 64 -13.93 -5.52 6.53
CA GLU A 64 -14.34 -5.33 7.93
C GLU A 64 -15.14 -4.04 8.16
N MET A 65 -14.82 -2.99 7.40
CA MET A 65 -15.56 -1.71 7.43
C MET A 65 -16.86 -1.78 6.60
N ARG A 66 -17.06 -2.81 5.78
CA ARG A 66 -18.19 -2.98 4.86
C ARG A 66 -18.30 -1.85 3.82
N VAL A 67 -17.16 -1.34 3.36
CA VAL A 67 -17.06 -0.32 2.32
C VAL A 67 -16.47 -0.92 1.04
N SER A 68 -16.78 -0.29 -0.11
CA SER A 68 -16.10 -0.59 -1.36
C SER A 68 -14.75 0.13 -1.40
N CYS A 69 -13.72 -0.49 -2.00
CA CYS A 69 -12.41 0.13 -2.13
C CYS A 69 -11.92 0.04 -3.57
N VAL A 70 -11.47 1.16 -4.10
CA VAL A 70 -10.82 1.28 -5.40
C VAL A 70 -9.34 1.52 -5.18
N PHE A 71 -8.50 0.75 -5.86
CA PHE A 71 -7.05 0.79 -5.70
C PHE A 71 -6.38 1.40 -6.90
N ASP A 72 -5.55 2.42 -6.67
CA ASP A 72 -4.70 3.04 -7.66
C ASP A 72 -3.23 2.80 -7.32
N ALA A 73 -2.47 2.26 -8.26
CA ALA A 73 -1.03 2.09 -8.13
C ALA A 73 -0.32 3.36 -8.65
N VAL A 74 0.53 3.96 -7.80
CA VAL A 74 1.26 5.19 -8.09
C VAL A 74 2.73 5.05 -7.73
N LYS A 75 3.59 5.89 -8.29
CA LYS A 75 5.00 5.95 -7.88
C LYS A 75 5.11 6.45 -6.43
N GLN A 76 6.13 5.99 -5.72
CA GLN A 76 6.36 6.33 -4.30
C GLN A 76 6.34 7.85 -4.06
N GLY A 77 6.97 8.63 -4.93
CA GLY A 77 7.06 10.09 -4.81
C GLY A 77 5.75 10.84 -5.04
N GLU A 78 4.78 10.22 -5.74
CA GLU A 78 3.47 10.83 -6.02
C GLU A 78 2.49 10.67 -4.85
N LEU A 79 2.75 9.68 -3.97
CA LEU A 79 1.82 9.26 -2.93
C LEU A 79 1.51 10.39 -1.94
N LEU A 80 2.54 11.01 -1.36
CA LEU A 80 2.37 12.07 -0.36
C LEU A 80 1.69 13.34 -0.93
N PRO A 81 2.07 13.85 -2.13
CA PRO A 81 1.33 14.92 -2.80
C PRO A 81 -0.15 14.62 -3.02
N LEU A 82 -0.49 13.43 -3.55
CA LEU A 82 -1.88 13.05 -3.81
C LEU A 82 -2.70 12.96 -2.52
N MET A 83 -2.14 12.37 -1.47
CA MET A 83 -2.79 12.26 -0.16
C MET A 83 -3.05 13.63 0.47
N SER A 84 -2.03 14.51 0.49
CA SER A 84 -2.14 15.85 1.09
C SER A 84 -3.10 16.77 0.34
N GLN A 85 -3.39 16.50 -0.94
CA GLN A 85 -4.39 17.22 -1.74
C GLN A 85 -5.79 16.60 -1.65
N GLY A 86 -6.01 15.57 -0.86
CA GLY A 86 -7.31 14.89 -0.74
C GLY A 86 -7.73 14.11 -1.99
N LYS A 87 -6.78 13.77 -2.88
CA LYS A 87 -7.07 13.00 -4.11
C LYS A 87 -7.23 11.50 -3.87
N ALA A 88 -6.96 11.06 -2.65
CA ALA A 88 -7.26 9.72 -2.19
C ALA A 88 -7.53 9.74 -0.69
N ASP A 89 -8.17 8.69 -0.18
CA ASP A 89 -8.58 8.58 1.22
C ASP A 89 -7.50 7.90 2.07
N ILE A 90 -6.86 6.86 1.53
CA ILE A 90 -5.92 5.98 2.24
C ILE A 90 -4.70 5.72 1.36
N ALA A 91 -3.51 5.68 1.97
CA ALA A 91 -2.29 5.17 1.37
C ALA A 91 -1.88 3.86 2.07
N ALA A 92 -1.98 2.74 1.37
CA ALA A 92 -1.56 1.42 1.86
C ALA A 92 -0.15 1.08 1.32
N ALA A 93 0.87 1.79 1.84
CA ALA A 93 2.23 1.77 1.31
C ALA A 93 3.32 1.53 2.38
N GLY A 94 2.93 1.13 3.59
CA GLY A 94 3.90 0.89 4.67
C GLY A 94 4.72 2.12 5.01
N LEU A 95 4.06 3.25 5.21
CA LEU A 95 4.73 4.52 5.42
C LEU A 95 5.32 4.61 6.83
N LEU A 96 6.63 4.86 6.92
CA LEU A 96 7.24 5.34 8.16
C LEU A 96 6.65 6.71 8.50
N GLU A 97 6.31 6.91 9.76
CA GLU A 97 5.65 8.13 10.25
C GLU A 97 6.69 9.24 10.52
N THR A 98 7.40 9.70 9.49
CA THR A 98 8.39 10.77 9.62
C THR A 98 7.73 12.11 9.98
N PRO A 99 8.46 13.06 10.63
CA PRO A 99 7.94 14.39 10.94
C PRO A 99 7.40 15.13 9.70
N GLU A 100 8.08 15.02 8.56
CA GLU A 100 7.64 15.61 7.29
C GLU A 100 6.26 15.05 6.87
N ARG A 101 6.09 13.72 6.92
CA ARG A 101 4.83 13.09 6.53
C ARG A 101 3.71 13.42 7.50
N ARG A 102 3.98 13.43 8.82
CA ARG A 102 3.01 13.82 9.85
C ARG A 102 2.51 15.26 9.71
N SER A 103 3.30 16.16 9.15
CA SER A 103 2.87 17.54 8.88
C SER A 103 1.89 17.65 7.70
N ARG A 104 1.73 16.60 6.89
CA ARG A 104 0.96 16.62 5.64
C ARG A 104 -0.22 15.65 5.61
N ILE A 105 -0.14 14.54 6.32
CA ILE A 105 -1.17 13.49 6.36
C ILE A 105 -1.33 12.93 7.77
N LEU A 106 -2.45 12.26 8.01
CA LEU A 106 -2.69 11.50 9.23
C LEU A 106 -2.25 10.05 9.06
N PHE A 107 -2.20 9.30 10.18
CA PHE A 107 -1.75 7.91 10.18
C PHE A 107 -2.70 6.99 10.95
N ALA A 108 -2.88 5.77 10.47
CA ALA A 108 -3.58 4.68 11.17
C ALA A 108 -2.73 3.40 11.14
N GLY A 109 -2.71 2.68 12.23
CA GLY A 109 -1.88 1.51 12.43
C GLY A 109 -1.07 1.61 13.70
N PRO A 110 0.13 1.05 13.81
CA PRO A 110 0.90 0.39 12.73
C PRO A 110 0.33 -0.97 12.32
N TYR A 111 0.61 -1.38 11.09
CA TYR A 111 0.28 -2.73 10.66
C TYR A 111 1.51 -3.64 10.52
N TYR A 112 2.73 -3.10 10.44
CA TYR A 112 3.97 -3.84 10.64
C TYR A 112 5.10 -2.92 11.13
N ARG A 113 6.25 -3.52 11.52
CA ARG A 113 7.46 -2.79 11.86
C ARG A 113 8.49 -2.91 10.73
N SER A 114 9.04 -1.79 10.30
CA SER A 114 10.05 -1.70 9.25
C SER A 114 11.42 -1.37 9.82
N ILE A 115 12.46 -1.99 9.25
CA ILE A 115 13.87 -1.62 9.43
C ILE A 115 14.49 -1.45 8.06
N SER A 116 15.52 -0.60 7.95
CA SER A 116 16.28 -0.44 6.71
C SER A 116 17.57 -1.23 6.72
N LEU A 117 17.94 -1.72 5.55
CA LEU A 117 19.16 -2.47 5.33
C LEU A 117 20.06 -1.72 4.36
N TRP A 118 21.35 -1.80 4.62
CA TRP A 118 22.42 -1.43 3.70
C TRP A 118 22.89 -2.71 3.01
N VAL A 119 22.84 -2.73 1.70
CA VAL A 119 23.29 -3.87 0.89
C VAL A 119 24.34 -3.39 -0.10
N ALA A 120 25.58 -3.90 0.03
CA ALA A 120 26.71 -3.46 -0.75
C ALA A 120 27.79 -4.54 -0.80
N ARG A 121 28.82 -4.39 -1.62
CA ARG A 121 30.00 -5.26 -1.55
C ARG A 121 30.72 -5.11 -0.21
N ALA A 122 31.44 -6.14 0.21
CA ALA A 122 32.26 -6.08 1.42
C ALA A 122 33.22 -4.86 1.37
N GLY A 123 33.30 -4.11 2.48
CA GLY A 123 34.15 -2.94 2.60
C GLY A 123 33.53 -1.64 2.09
N VAL A 124 32.35 -1.66 1.47
CA VAL A 124 31.62 -0.44 1.05
C VAL A 124 30.73 0.04 2.19
N SER A 125 31.07 1.19 2.76
CA SER A 125 30.38 1.77 3.92
C SER A 125 29.49 2.96 3.57
N PRO A 126 28.44 3.22 4.35
CA PRO A 126 27.63 4.44 4.22
C PRO A 126 28.47 5.72 4.34
N GLY A 127 28.24 6.68 3.42
CA GLY A 127 28.97 7.95 3.41
C GLY A 127 30.40 7.88 2.87
N GLN A 128 30.87 6.74 2.42
CA GLN A 128 32.18 6.60 1.81
C GLN A 128 32.26 7.39 0.50
N ALA A 129 33.34 8.12 0.29
CA ALA A 129 33.59 8.91 -0.92
C ALA A 129 33.52 8.04 -2.18
N GLY A 130 32.85 8.53 -3.22
CA GLY A 130 32.68 7.83 -4.50
C GLY A 130 31.62 6.73 -4.50
N VAL A 131 30.98 6.43 -3.36
CA VAL A 131 29.87 5.46 -3.28
C VAL A 131 28.56 6.14 -3.67
N ARG A 132 27.92 5.65 -4.73
CA ARG A 132 26.56 6.01 -5.12
C ARG A 132 25.58 5.00 -4.57
N VAL A 133 24.47 5.48 -4.01
CA VAL A 133 23.48 4.66 -3.29
C VAL A 133 22.19 4.59 -4.09
N ALA A 134 21.78 3.39 -4.51
CA ALA A 134 20.49 3.17 -5.12
C ALA A 134 19.37 3.31 -4.08
N VAL A 135 18.33 4.05 -4.40
CA VAL A 135 17.15 4.30 -3.57
C VAL A 135 15.90 4.39 -4.44
N VAL A 136 14.72 4.23 -3.86
CA VAL A 136 13.47 4.55 -4.56
C VAL A 136 13.16 6.03 -4.40
N GLY A 137 12.86 6.71 -5.51
CA GLY A 137 12.49 8.13 -5.51
C GLY A 137 11.24 8.39 -4.64
N GLY A 138 11.29 9.42 -3.78
CA GLY A 138 10.23 9.76 -2.81
C GLY A 138 10.19 8.88 -1.56
N SER A 139 11.16 7.97 -1.39
CA SER A 139 11.27 7.14 -0.19
C SER A 139 11.93 7.89 0.98
N ALA A 140 11.73 7.37 2.20
CA ALA A 140 12.44 7.88 3.37
C ALA A 140 13.97 7.65 3.25
N GLN A 141 14.38 6.59 2.55
CA GLN A 141 15.77 6.25 2.31
C GLN A 141 16.43 7.28 1.37
N GLU A 142 15.73 7.73 0.32
CA GLU A 142 16.21 8.80 -0.54
C GLU A 142 16.37 10.12 0.25
N ALA A 143 15.32 10.53 0.97
CA ALA A 143 15.35 11.74 1.78
C ALA A 143 16.50 11.72 2.82
N TYR A 144 16.75 10.56 3.42
CA TYR A 144 17.87 10.36 4.34
C TYR A 144 19.22 10.53 3.61
N GLY A 145 19.43 9.83 2.48
CA GLY A 145 20.66 9.94 1.69
C GLY A 145 20.94 11.37 1.26
N GLN A 146 19.94 12.09 0.78
CA GLN A 146 20.04 13.51 0.42
C GLN A 146 20.43 14.38 1.62
N LYS A 147 19.81 14.17 2.78
CA LYS A 147 20.14 14.87 4.05
C LYS A 147 21.59 14.62 4.47
N GLN A 148 22.13 13.42 4.21
CA GLN A 148 23.52 13.07 4.49
C GLN A 148 24.50 13.57 3.40
N GLY A 149 24.02 14.18 2.32
CA GLY A 149 24.84 14.60 1.18
C GLY A 149 25.40 13.44 0.35
N TRP A 150 24.75 12.27 0.40
CA TRP A 150 25.21 11.11 -0.37
C TRP A 150 24.81 11.22 -1.83
N PRO A 151 25.69 10.83 -2.78
CA PRO A 151 25.28 10.65 -4.16
C PRO A 151 24.26 9.53 -4.27
N THR A 152 23.01 9.83 -4.64
CA THR A 152 21.94 8.84 -4.81
C THR A 152 21.66 8.56 -6.27
N VAL A 153 21.30 7.30 -6.57
CA VAL A 153 20.73 6.86 -7.85
C VAL A 153 19.26 6.49 -7.56
N ALA A 154 18.36 7.42 -7.89
CA ALA A 154 16.94 7.22 -7.65
C ALA A 154 16.30 6.42 -8.78
N VAL A 155 15.64 5.29 -8.44
CA VAL A 155 14.82 4.52 -9.37
C VAL A 155 13.34 4.82 -9.15
N ALA A 156 12.51 4.56 -10.18
CA ALA A 156 11.09 4.88 -10.10
C ALA A 156 10.33 3.91 -9.18
N THR A 157 10.71 2.62 -9.15
CA THR A 157 9.99 1.57 -8.42
C THR A 157 10.95 0.66 -7.66
N HIS A 158 10.42 -0.05 -6.66
CA HIS A 158 11.19 -1.04 -5.88
C HIS A 158 11.69 -2.22 -6.73
N GLY A 159 10.94 -2.58 -7.78
CA GLY A 159 11.34 -3.65 -8.70
C GLY A 159 12.59 -3.31 -9.52
N GLU A 160 12.90 -2.03 -9.69
CA GLU A 160 14.04 -1.55 -10.47
C GLU A 160 15.34 -1.44 -9.65
N LEU A 161 15.30 -1.56 -8.31
CA LEU A 161 16.46 -1.35 -7.43
C LEU A 161 17.68 -2.24 -7.73
N ALA A 162 17.48 -3.41 -8.32
CA ALA A 162 18.58 -4.30 -8.68
C ALA A 162 19.42 -3.76 -9.86
N ALA A 163 18.81 -3.02 -10.79
CA ALA A 163 19.43 -2.60 -12.03
C ALA A 163 20.68 -1.72 -11.84
N PRO A 164 20.67 -0.65 -11.00
CA PRO A 164 21.83 0.17 -10.78
C PRO A 164 23.04 -0.58 -10.17
N LEU A 165 22.77 -1.61 -9.35
CA LEU A 165 23.85 -2.42 -8.78
C LEU A 165 24.42 -3.41 -9.80
N ILE A 166 23.54 -4.00 -10.62
CA ILE A 166 23.95 -4.94 -11.68
C ILE A 166 24.79 -4.21 -12.76
N SER A 167 24.41 -2.98 -13.13
CA SER A 167 25.13 -2.17 -14.10
C SER A 167 26.42 -1.52 -13.54
N GLY A 168 26.59 -1.52 -12.19
CA GLY A 168 27.68 -0.81 -11.53
C GLY A 168 27.44 0.71 -11.40
N GLU A 169 26.28 1.20 -11.77
CA GLU A 169 25.91 2.60 -11.60
C GLU A 169 25.83 2.99 -10.12
N ALA A 170 25.37 2.08 -9.25
CA ALA A 170 25.42 2.23 -7.80
C ALA A 170 26.26 1.12 -7.15
N GLN A 171 26.92 1.43 -6.05
CA GLN A 171 27.78 0.51 -5.29
C GLN A 171 27.04 -0.07 -4.06
N ALA A 172 25.95 0.57 -3.67
CA ALA A 172 25.13 0.16 -2.53
C ALA A 172 23.66 0.40 -2.80
N VAL A 173 22.79 -0.26 -2.05
CA VAL A 173 21.36 0.07 -1.96
C VAL A 173 20.95 0.23 -0.50
N LEU A 174 20.19 1.29 -0.22
CA LEU A 174 19.55 1.54 1.08
C LEU A 174 18.05 1.30 0.92
N VAL A 175 17.51 0.33 1.64
CA VAL A 175 16.20 -0.23 1.32
C VAL A 175 15.52 -0.84 2.55
N PRO A 176 14.18 -0.85 2.66
CA PRO A 176 13.48 -1.63 3.68
C PRO A 176 13.82 -3.12 3.60
N MET A 177 13.91 -3.79 4.76
CA MET A 177 14.25 -5.22 4.87
C MET A 177 13.40 -6.11 3.94
N ILE A 178 12.10 -5.87 3.88
CA ILE A 178 11.19 -6.67 3.06
C ILE A 178 11.56 -6.54 1.57
N THR A 179 11.91 -5.35 1.12
CA THR A 179 12.37 -5.12 -0.26
C THR A 179 13.72 -5.79 -0.51
N ALA A 180 14.68 -5.69 0.44
CA ALA A 180 15.98 -6.35 0.33
C ALA A 180 15.84 -7.87 0.15
N ILE A 181 14.96 -8.50 0.92
CA ILE A 181 14.66 -9.94 0.78
C ILE A 181 14.09 -10.25 -0.62
N ASN A 182 13.25 -9.37 -1.16
CA ASN A 182 12.71 -9.58 -2.50
C ASN A 182 13.79 -9.42 -3.58
N LEU A 183 14.76 -8.51 -3.42
CA LEU A 183 15.90 -8.36 -4.34
C LEU A 183 16.71 -9.64 -4.48
N GLN A 184 16.81 -10.45 -3.42
CA GLN A 184 17.47 -11.75 -3.44
C GLN A 184 16.80 -12.80 -4.35
N LYS A 185 15.58 -12.54 -4.84
CA LYS A 185 14.93 -13.39 -5.86
C LYS A 185 15.52 -13.16 -7.25
N ASN A 186 16.15 -12.03 -7.52
CA ASN A 186 16.81 -11.72 -8.77
C ASN A 186 18.14 -12.47 -8.85
N ARG A 187 18.30 -13.35 -9.87
CA ARG A 187 19.50 -14.18 -10.03
C ARG A 187 20.77 -13.33 -10.24
N ALA A 188 20.71 -12.32 -11.09
CA ALA A 188 21.85 -11.45 -11.37
C ALA A 188 22.27 -10.65 -10.13
N PHE A 189 21.30 -10.17 -9.34
CA PHE A 189 21.57 -9.49 -8.07
C PHE A 189 22.30 -10.40 -7.07
N ARG A 190 21.88 -11.66 -6.94
CA ARG A 190 22.57 -12.64 -6.06
C ARG A 190 24.02 -12.90 -6.46
N GLN A 191 24.33 -12.82 -7.77
CA GLN A 191 25.67 -13.06 -8.29
C GLN A 191 26.65 -11.91 -7.99
N LEU A 192 26.17 -10.78 -7.44
CA LEU A 192 27.03 -9.65 -7.08
C LEU A 192 27.78 -9.86 -5.75
N ASP A 193 27.47 -10.93 -5.02
CA ASP A 193 28.07 -11.29 -3.72
C ASP A 193 28.04 -10.12 -2.71
N LEU A 194 26.83 -9.56 -2.51
CA LEU A 194 26.62 -8.40 -1.66
C LEU A 194 26.40 -8.82 -0.21
N VAL A 195 26.98 -8.05 0.70
CA VAL A 195 26.77 -8.14 2.14
C VAL A 195 25.56 -7.27 2.53
N THR A 196 24.70 -7.84 3.38
CA THR A 196 23.53 -7.16 3.92
C THR A 196 23.75 -6.86 5.40
N THR A 197 23.62 -5.61 5.81
CA THR A 197 23.73 -5.16 7.20
C THR A 197 22.53 -4.33 7.60
N VAL A 198 22.16 -4.38 8.88
CA VAL A 198 21.10 -3.50 9.42
C VAL A 198 21.63 -2.07 9.43
N PHE A 199 20.87 -1.17 8.80
CA PHE A 199 21.23 0.24 8.78
C PHE A 199 20.68 0.94 10.03
N GLN A 200 21.59 1.43 10.87
CA GLN A 200 21.27 2.05 12.16
C GLN A 200 20.93 3.53 11.97
N ALA A 201 19.68 3.83 11.66
CA ALA A 201 19.14 5.19 11.63
C ALA A 201 17.70 5.18 12.18
N PRO A 202 17.44 5.88 13.29
CA PRO A 202 16.10 5.93 13.88
C PRO A 202 15.03 6.41 12.90
N GLU A 203 15.37 7.33 12.01
CA GLU A 203 14.45 7.89 10.99
C GLU A 203 14.04 6.85 9.93
N LEU A 204 14.82 5.78 9.76
CA LEU A 204 14.61 4.74 8.76
C LEU A 204 14.15 3.41 9.35
N SER A 205 13.80 3.39 10.63
CA SER A 205 13.30 2.21 11.35
C SER A 205 12.12 2.60 12.22
N GLY A 206 11.11 1.75 12.29
CA GLY A 206 9.96 2.02 13.14
C GLY A 206 8.67 1.43 12.59
N ASP A 207 7.60 1.95 13.12
CA ASP A 207 6.25 1.54 12.77
C ASP A 207 5.88 2.00 11.37
N ALA A 208 5.38 1.08 10.57
CA ALA A 208 4.89 1.31 9.23
C ALA A 208 3.36 1.29 9.25
N SER A 209 2.77 2.40 8.86
CA SER A 209 1.35 2.72 9.03
C SER A 209 0.66 3.02 7.70
N PHE A 210 -0.67 3.01 7.72
CA PHE A 210 -1.48 3.57 6.64
C PHE A 210 -1.44 5.09 6.70
N GLY A 211 -1.21 5.75 5.55
CA GLY A 211 -1.45 7.17 5.43
C GLY A 211 -2.95 7.44 5.28
N ILE A 212 -3.45 8.48 5.96
CA ILE A 212 -4.85 8.89 5.89
C ILE A 212 -4.89 10.33 5.39
N SER A 213 -5.81 10.61 4.48
CA SER A 213 -6.05 11.97 4.00
C SER A 213 -6.39 12.91 5.17
N PRO A 214 -5.80 14.11 5.23
CA PRO A 214 -6.17 15.11 6.24
C PRO A 214 -7.63 15.54 6.15
N TYR A 215 -8.29 15.27 5.01
CA TYR A 215 -9.72 15.57 4.81
C TYR A 215 -10.66 14.45 5.26
N ARG A 216 -10.11 13.31 5.74
CA ARG A 216 -10.86 12.12 6.17
C ARG A 216 -10.37 11.62 7.55
N PRO A 217 -10.33 12.50 8.59
CA PRO A 217 -9.77 12.13 9.89
C PRO A 217 -10.54 11.00 10.59
N GLU A 218 -11.82 10.82 10.29
CA GLU A 218 -12.65 9.73 10.84
C GLU A 218 -12.11 8.35 10.49
N LEU A 219 -11.49 8.19 9.31
CA LEU A 219 -10.92 6.91 8.86
C LEU A 219 -9.82 6.39 9.78
N GLN A 220 -9.12 7.26 10.51
CA GLN A 220 -8.07 6.83 11.45
C GLN A 220 -8.63 5.86 12.50
N LYS A 221 -9.75 6.20 13.12
CA LYS A 221 -10.42 5.37 14.14
C LYS A 221 -10.99 4.08 13.52
N GLU A 222 -11.62 4.19 12.37
CA GLU A 222 -12.26 3.07 11.69
C GLU A 222 -11.26 2.02 11.22
N ILE A 223 -10.14 2.46 10.62
CA ILE A 223 -9.05 1.59 10.16
C ILE A 223 -8.37 0.92 11.35
N ASN A 224 -8.10 1.65 12.43
CA ASN A 224 -7.52 1.07 13.65
C ASN A 224 -8.42 -0.02 14.23
N ALA A 225 -9.73 0.21 14.30
CA ALA A 225 -10.68 -0.79 14.78
C ALA A 225 -10.74 -2.02 13.84
N ALA A 226 -10.74 -1.82 12.53
CA ALA A 226 -10.73 -2.90 11.55
C ALA A 226 -9.41 -3.71 11.62
N LEU A 227 -8.27 -3.04 11.76
CA LEU A 227 -6.96 -3.68 11.90
C LEU A 227 -6.90 -4.59 13.14
N VAL A 228 -7.44 -4.14 14.28
CA VAL A 228 -7.55 -4.98 15.48
C VAL A 228 -8.41 -6.21 15.20
N ARG A 229 -9.55 -6.08 14.50
CA ARG A 229 -10.42 -7.22 14.19
C ARG A 229 -9.73 -8.24 13.29
N ILE A 230 -9.06 -7.82 12.20
CA ILE A 230 -8.37 -8.75 11.30
C ILE A 230 -7.16 -9.44 11.96
N LYS A 231 -6.51 -8.77 12.92
CA LYS A 231 -5.45 -9.40 13.74
C LYS A 231 -6.05 -10.48 14.67
N ARG A 232 -7.18 -10.19 15.33
CA ARG A 232 -7.83 -11.11 16.28
C ARG A 232 -8.48 -12.32 15.61
N ASN A 233 -9.04 -12.18 14.41
CA ASN A 233 -9.70 -13.29 13.70
C ASN A 233 -8.74 -14.10 12.81
N GLY A 234 -7.42 -13.82 12.86
CA GLY A 234 -6.39 -14.55 12.14
C GLY A 234 -6.28 -14.18 10.65
N THR A 235 -7.08 -13.25 10.14
CA THR A 235 -7.01 -12.81 8.73
C THR A 235 -5.66 -12.17 8.42
N TYR A 236 -5.14 -11.35 9.34
CA TYR A 236 -3.82 -10.74 9.21
C TYR A 236 -2.74 -11.81 9.08
N ASP A 237 -2.72 -12.84 9.93
CA ASP A 237 -1.69 -13.88 9.93
C ASP A 237 -1.75 -14.71 8.64
N ARG A 238 -2.94 -15.03 8.12
CA ARG A 238 -3.09 -15.71 6.81
C ARG A 238 -2.51 -14.88 5.67
N ILE A 239 -2.76 -13.57 5.64
CA ILE A 239 -2.20 -12.67 4.64
C ILE A 239 -0.68 -12.58 4.81
N ASN A 240 -0.19 -12.40 6.04
CA ASN A 240 1.25 -12.35 6.32
C ASN A 240 1.97 -13.59 5.78
N SER A 241 1.50 -14.79 6.10
CA SER A 241 2.12 -16.05 5.69
C SER A 241 2.11 -16.29 4.18
N ARG A 242 1.18 -15.66 3.45
CA ARG A 242 1.13 -15.74 1.99
C ARG A 242 2.24 -14.94 1.32
N PHE A 243 2.61 -13.80 1.86
CA PHE A 243 3.52 -12.84 1.20
C PHE A 243 4.89 -12.73 1.85
N LEU A 244 4.98 -12.97 3.15
CA LEU A 244 6.20 -12.73 3.92
C LEU A 244 6.73 -14.01 4.57
N PRO A 245 8.06 -14.23 4.58
CA PRO A 245 8.66 -15.45 5.13
C PRO A 245 8.71 -15.47 6.66
N PHE A 246 8.28 -14.39 7.32
CA PHE A 246 8.26 -14.24 8.77
C PHE A 246 7.10 -13.35 9.21
N ARG A 247 6.76 -13.40 10.49
CA ARG A 247 5.73 -12.54 11.07
C ARG A 247 6.30 -11.13 11.28
N VAL A 248 5.56 -10.10 10.82
CA VAL A 248 6.01 -8.69 10.87
C VAL A 248 5.25 -7.83 11.88
N SER A 249 4.34 -8.42 12.67
CA SER A 249 3.56 -7.75 13.73
C SER A 249 3.65 -8.47 15.06
#